data_0bab67f29f8197f96ffa206e3129d187
#
_entry.id   0bab67f29f8197f96ffa206e3129d187
#
_cell.length_a   1.000
_cell.length_b   1.000
_cell.length_c   1.000
_cell.angle_alpha   90.00
_cell.angle_beta   90.00
_cell.angle_gamma   90.00
#
_symmetry.space_group_name_H-M   'P 1'
#
loop_
_entity.id
_entity.type
_entity.pdbx_description
1 polymer ?
#
loop_
_entity_poly.entity_id
_entity_poly.type
_entity_poly.pdbx_seq_one_letter_code
_entity_poly.pdbx_strand_id
1 'polypeptide(L)'
;PLTSPKDIIACADAVFLATDHKVSHDIAPELVKAGVVVFDLSGAFRISDTDVFAKAYGFEHEHKDLLKTAVYALAEFVDVKKLQSTLMVSLPGCYPTASQLALKPLIDNDLLDLNYRPSINAVSGVSGAGRKAKLNNSFCEVSLNAYGVFTHRHQPEIAEHLGTEVIFTPHLGNFKRGIHATINAKLKDGVTEEQIAKAYSVYDHKPLVRVKSGMPKLQDVQYLPFCDIGYAFKDGYIVVCSCIDNLLKGASAQALQVLNLYYGFKETEGLF
;
A
#
# COMPACT_ATOMS: atom_id res chain seq x y z
N PRO A 1 -0.67 -9.10 28.65
CA PRO A 1 -0.38 -8.98 27.22
C PRO A 1 -0.16 -10.36 26.62
N LEU A 2 -0.70 -10.60 25.42
CA LEU A 2 -0.43 -11.81 24.66
C LEU A 2 1.05 -11.81 24.28
N THR A 3 1.78 -12.84 24.62
CA THR A 3 3.24 -12.86 24.49
C THR A 3 3.75 -13.96 23.56
N SER A 4 2.88 -14.90 23.17
CA SER A 4 3.25 -16.01 22.29
C SER A 4 2.17 -16.32 21.26
N PRO A 5 2.50 -16.98 20.12
CA PRO A 5 1.51 -17.49 19.18
C PRO A 5 0.46 -18.39 19.83
N LYS A 6 0.84 -19.18 20.85
CA LYS A 6 -0.09 -20.06 21.58
C LYS A 6 -1.19 -19.29 22.31
N ASP A 7 -0.85 -18.14 22.90
CA ASP A 7 -1.84 -17.28 23.57
C ASP A 7 -2.85 -16.71 22.55
N ILE A 8 -2.39 -16.34 21.33
CA ILE A 8 -3.23 -15.87 20.25
C ILE A 8 -4.17 -16.98 19.77
N ILE A 9 -3.64 -18.16 19.48
CA ILE A 9 -4.39 -19.33 19.00
C ILE A 9 -5.50 -19.73 19.99
N ALA A 10 -5.26 -19.55 21.29
CA ALA A 10 -6.22 -19.91 22.32
C ALA A 10 -7.44 -18.98 22.41
N CYS A 11 -7.41 -17.77 21.81
CA CYS A 11 -8.45 -16.76 22.05
C CYS A 11 -8.83 -15.90 20.84
N ALA A 12 -8.21 -16.10 19.66
CA ALA A 12 -8.46 -15.23 18.51
C ALA A 12 -8.83 -16.01 17.25
N ASP A 13 -9.90 -15.57 16.57
CA ASP A 13 -10.27 -16.05 15.23
C ASP A 13 -9.45 -15.33 14.14
N ALA A 14 -9.02 -14.11 14.42
CA ALA A 14 -8.23 -13.29 13.50
C ALA A 14 -7.20 -12.44 14.24
N VAL A 15 -6.10 -12.09 13.58
CA VAL A 15 -5.04 -11.26 14.14
C VAL A 15 -4.48 -10.28 13.14
N PHE A 16 -4.22 -9.05 13.58
CA PHE A 16 -3.39 -8.10 12.85
C PHE A 16 -1.95 -8.20 13.30
N LEU A 17 -1.03 -8.51 12.36
CA LEU A 17 0.41 -8.49 12.62
C LEU A 17 0.98 -7.14 12.18
N ALA A 18 1.22 -6.26 13.14
CA ALA A 18 1.90 -4.97 12.94
C ALA A 18 3.33 -5.02 13.51
N THR A 19 4.03 -6.13 13.24
CA THR A 19 5.36 -6.46 13.78
C THR A 19 6.46 -6.19 12.75
N ASP A 20 7.71 -6.42 13.13
CA ASP A 20 8.84 -6.46 12.20
C ASP A 20 8.65 -7.60 11.19
N HIS A 21 9.16 -7.42 9.96
CA HIS A 21 8.96 -8.37 8.85
C HIS A 21 9.40 -9.80 9.20
N LYS A 22 10.56 -9.95 9.87
CA LYS A 22 11.06 -11.26 10.28
C LYS A 22 10.16 -11.90 11.34
N VAL A 23 9.63 -11.10 12.26
CA VAL A 23 8.70 -11.59 13.30
C VAL A 23 7.40 -12.09 12.66
N SER A 24 6.78 -11.29 11.77
CA SER A 24 5.57 -11.74 11.05
C SER A 24 5.84 -13.00 10.23
N HIS A 25 6.97 -13.03 9.49
CA HIS A 25 7.38 -14.20 8.72
C HIS A 25 7.45 -15.47 9.56
N ASP A 26 7.99 -15.39 10.79
CA ASP A 26 8.22 -16.56 11.64
C ASP A 26 6.94 -17.05 12.36
N ILE A 27 6.03 -16.12 12.73
CA ILE A 27 4.84 -16.49 13.51
C ILE A 27 3.59 -16.78 12.67
N ALA A 28 3.46 -16.16 11.50
CA ALA A 28 2.26 -16.30 10.67
C ALA A 28 1.95 -17.77 10.30
N PRO A 29 2.93 -18.63 9.95
CA PRO A 29 2.66 -20.02 9.60
C PRO A 29 2.02 -20.84 10.73
N GLU A 30 2.43 -20.60 11.98
CA GLU A 30 1.86 -21.30 13.16
C GLU A 30 0.40 -20.88 13.37
N LEU A 31 0.10 -19.58 13.23
CA LEU A 31 -1.25 -19.03 13.36
C LEU A 31 -2.19 -19.55 12.28
N VAL A 32 -1.76 -19.49 11.01
CA VAL A 32 -2.54 -20.00 9.87
C VAL A 32 -2.79 -21.50 9.99
N LYS A 33 -1.78 -22.29 10.39
CA LYS A 33 -1.93 -23.74 10.62
C LYS A 33 -2.97 -24.07 11.70
N ALA A 34 -3.11 -23.19 12.67
CA ALA A 34 -4.12 -23.32 13.73
C ALA A 34 -5.51 -22.79 13.33
N GLY A 35 -5.70 -22.29 12.11
CA GLY A 35 -6.97 -21.77 11.61
C GLY A 35 -7.23 -20.30 11.91
N VAL A 36 -6.26 -19.57 12.47
CA VAL A 36 -6.38 -18.13 12.73
C VAL A 36 -6.16 -17.35 11.44
N VAL A 37 -7.07 -16.42 11.12
CA VAL A 37 -6.90 -15.52 9.98
C VAL A 37 -5.85 -14.46 10.30
N VAL A 38 -4.82 -14.35 9.47
CA VAL A 38 -3.72 -13.41 9.66
C VAL A 38 -3.84 -12.26 8.66
N PHE A 39 -3.96 -11.03 9.17
CA PHE A 39 -3.85 -9.78 8.41
C PHE A 39 -2.48 -9.17 8.68
N ASP A 40 -1.54 -9.36 7.76
CA ASP A 40 -0.15 -8.92 7.93
C ASP A 40 0.09 -7.53 7.37
N LEU A 41 0.39 -6.56 8.23
CA LEU A 41 0.78 -5.19 7.87
C LEU A 41 2.29 -5.08 7.59
N SER A 42 3.04 -6.16 7.81
CA SER A 42 4.46 -6.19 7.50
C SER A 42 4.72 -6.43 6.01
N GLY A 43 5.97 -6.47 5.60
CA GLY A 43 6.32 -6.80 4.21
C GLY A 43 6.58 -8.29 3.96
N ALA A 44 6.34 -9.16 4.95
CA ALA A 44 6.78 -10.55 4.89
C ALA A 44 6.14 -11.36 3.74
N PHE A 45 4.90 -11.03 3.36
CA PHE A 45 4.14 -11.80 2.36
C PHE A 45 3.64 -10.96 1.19
N ARG A 46 4.34 -9.85 0.85
CA ARG A 46 3.91 -8.90 -0.19
C ARG A 46 4.49 -9.18 -1.58
N ILE A 47 5.65 -9.83 -1.65
CA ILE A 47 6.40 -10.07 -2.88
C ILE A 47 6.44 -11.58 -3.12
N SER A 48 5.96 -12.02 -4.28
CA SER A 48 5.85 -13.44 -4.62
C SER A 48 7.18 -14.06 -5.07
N ASP A 49 8.04 -13.26 -5.71
CA ASP A 49 9.39 -13.67 -6.10
C ASP A 49 10.31 -13.66 -4.87
N THR A 50 10.75 -14.87 -4.44
CA THR A 50 11.56 -15.04 -3.24
C THR A 50 12.97 -14.46 -3.35
N ASP A 51 13.53 -14.34 -4.55
CA ASP A 51 14.86 -13.75 -4.78
C ASP A 51 14.77 -12.22 -4.70
N VAL A 52 13.70 -11.64 -5.24
CA VAL A 52 13.38 -10.22 -5.09
C VAL A 52 13.08 -9.90 -3.63
N PHE A 53 12.32 -10.76 -2.94
CA PHE A 53 12.06 -10.63 -1.52
C PHE A 53 13.35 -10.60 -0.69
N ALA A 54 14.24 -11.58 -0.90
CA ALA A 54 15.50 -11.69 -0.14
C ALA A 54 16.37 -10.43 -0.32
N LYS A 55 16.45 -9.89 -1.55
CA LYS A 55 17.15 -8.64 -1.83
C LYS A 55 16.52 -7.43 -1.14
N ALA A 56 15.17 -7.37 -1.10
CA ALA A 56 14.43 -6.24 -0.55
C ALA A 56 14.39 -6.23 0.99
N TYR A 57 14.34 -7.40 1.63
CA TYR A 57 14.16 -7.54 3.07
C TYR A 57 15.39 -8.05 3.82
N GLY A 58 16.40 -8.58 3.12
CA GLY A 58 17.68 -8.98 3.69
C GLY A 58 17.67 -10.36 4.38
N PHE A 59 16.64 -11.20 4.10
CA PHE A 59 16.58 -12.59 4.55
C PHE A 59 15.78 -13.45 3.58
N GLU A 60 16.05 -14.75 3.57
CA GLU A 60 15.37 -15.74 2.71
C GLU A 60 13.92 -15.98 3.17
N HIS A 61 13.00 -16.15 2.19
CA HIS A 61 11.61 -16.49 2.48
C HIS A 61 11.46 -18.02 2.63
N GLU A 62 11.35 -18.51 3.86
CA GLU A 62 11.31 -19.96 4.18
C GLU A 62 9.92 -20.58 3.97
N HIS A 63 8.84 -19.78 3.92
CA HIS A 63 7.46 -20.27 3.89
C HIS A 63 6.82 -20.08 2.49
N LYS A 64 7.46 -20.66 1.46
CA LYS A 64 7.05 -20.50 0.05
C LYS A 64 5.61 -20.98 -0.24
N ASP A 65 5.14 -22.03 0.46
CA ASP A 65 3.79 -22.53 0.23
C ASP A 65 2.72 -21.60 0.83
N LEU A 66 3.00 -21.02 2.00
CA LEU A 66 2.11 -20.01 2.57
C LEU A 66 2.10 -18.73 1.71
N LEU A 67 3.25 -18.33 1.17
CA LEU A 67 3.36 -17.19 0.27
C LEU A 67 2.49 -17.35 -0.99
N LYS A 68 2.41 -18.56 -1.57
CA LYS A 68 1.55 -18.86 -2.74
C LYS A 68 0.04 -18.73 -2.44
N THR A 69 -0.36 -18.95 -1.19
CA THR A 69 -1.76 -18.87 -0.76
C THR A 69 -2.13 -17.53 -0.14
N ALA A 70 -1.14 -16.69 0.14
CA ALA A 70 -1.35 -15.35 0.63
C ALA A 70 -2.06 -14.48 -0.41
N VAL A 71 -3.04 -13.69 0.04
CA VAL A 71 -3.75 -12.74 -0.82
C VAL A 71 -3.29 -11.33 -0.50
N TYR A 72 -2.68 -10.66 -1.47
CA TYR A 72 -2.35 -9.25 -1.38
C TYR A 72 -3.63 -8.42 -1.51
N ALA A 73 -3.96 -7.67 -0.46
CA ALA A 73 -5.27 -7.03 -0.33
C ALA A 73 -5.18 -5.50 -0.34
N LEU A 74 -5.07 -4.92 -1.55
CA LEU A 74 -5.44 -3.52 -1.76
C LEU A 74 -6.97 -3.46 -1.81
N ALA A 75 -7.60 -2.91 -0.79
CA ALA A 75 -9.04 -3.05 -0.51
C ALA A 75 -9.95 -2.74 -1.70
N GLU A 76 -9.63 -1.72 -2.49
CA GLU A 76 -10.42 -1.27 -3.64
C GLU A 76 -10.38 -2.24 -4.83
N PHE A 77 -9.35 -3.09 -4.92
CA PHE A 77 -9.09 -3.96 -6.07
C PHE A 77 -9.01 -5.44 -5.71
N VAL A 78 -9.09 -5.79 -4.44
CA VAL A 78 -9.01 -7.20 -4.02
C VAL A 78 -10.25 -7.97 -4.49
N ASP A 79 -10.04 -9.17 -5.02
CA ASP A 79 -11.11 -10.12 -5.25
C ASP A 79 -11.63 -10.65 -3.90
N VAL A 80 -12.84 -10.25 -3.53
CA VAL A 80 -13.45 -10.60 -2.23
C VAL A 80 -13.60 -12.11 -2.06
N LYS A 81 -13.87 -12.88 -3.12
CA LYS A 81 -13.98 -14.34 -3.03
C LYS A 81 -12.65 -14.99 -2.73
N LYS A 82 -11.57 -14.52 -3.37
CA LYS A 82 -10.21 -14.98 -3.05
C LYS A 82 -9.81 -14.55 -1.63
N LEU A 83 -10.13 -13.32 -1.25
CA LEU A 83 -9.87 -12.80 0.09
C LEU A 83 -10.52 -13.68 1.16
N GLN A 84 -11.79 -14.05 0.99
CA GLN A 84 -12.54 -14.87 1.94
C GLN A 84 -12.12 -16.36 1.93
N SER A 85 -11.32 -16.80 0.98
CA SER A 85 -10.85 -18.18 0.86
C SER A 85 -9.47 -18.42 1.45
N THR A 86 -8.75 -17.37 1.88
CA THR A 86 -7.41 -17.48 2.46
C THR A 86 -7.42 -17.25 3.97
N LEU A 87 -6.47 -17.85 4.67
CA LEU A 87 -6.16 -17.51 6.06
C LEU A 87 -4.97 -16.54 6.17
N MET A 88 -4.31 -16.22 5.03
CA MET A 88 -3.15 -15.32 5.01
C MET A 88 -3.43 -14.13 4.11
N VAL A 89 -3.64 -12.97 4.71
CA VAL A 89 -3.91 -11.70 4.02
C VAL A 89 -2.71 -10.78 4.19
N SER A 90 -2.09 -10.41 3.08
CA SER A 90 -0.97 -9.47 3.05
C SER A 90 -1.47 -8.08 2.68
N LEU A 91 -1.25 -7.11 3.56
CA LEU A 91 -1.72 -5.74 3.36
C LEU A 91 -0.64 -4.87 2.71
N PRO A 92 -0.98 -4.00 1.76
CA PRO A 92 -0.02 -3.11 1.10
C PRO A 92 0.76 -2.21 2.06
N GLY A 93 1.98 -1.86 1.70
CA GLY A 93 2.70 -0.77 2.35
C GLY A 93 2.06 0.60 2.08
N CYS A 94 2.39 1.59 2.90
CA CYS A 94 1.78 2.93 2.78
C CYS A 94 2.09 3.62 1.43
N TYR A 95 3.33 3.59 0.97
CA TYR A 95 3.68 4.10 -0.37
C TYR A 95 3.05 3.29 -1.51
N PRO A 96 3.08 1.93 -1.47
CA PRO A 96 2.36 1.10 -2.44
C PRO A 96 0.86 1.41 -2.49
N THR A 97 0.19 1.62 -1.36
CA THR A 97 -1.22 2.03 -1.33
C THR A 97 -1.45 3.32 -2.12
N ALA A 98 -0.71 4.39 -1.81
CA ALA A 98 -0.87 5.67 -2.50
C ALA A 98 -0.57 5.56 -4.00
N SER A 99 0.48 4.82 -4.36
CA SER A 99 0.93 4.69 -5.74
C SER A 99 0.00 3.82 -6.59
N GLN A 100 -0.43 2.69 -6.06
CA GLN A 100 -1.32 1.76 -6.77
C GLN A 100 -2.71 2.35 -6.95
N LEU A 101 -3.28 3.01 -5.93
CA LEU A 101 -4.57 3.69 -6.07
C LEU A 101 -4.52 4.81 -7.15
N ALA A 102 -3.37 5.47 -7.32
CA ALA A 102 -3.21 6.46 -8.37
C ALA A 102 -3.06 5.88 -9.78
N LEU A 103 -2.27 4.81 -9.94
CA LEU A 103 -1.86 4.31 -11.26
C LEU A 103 -2.73 3.17 -11.78
N LYS A 104 -3.26 2.33 -10.89
CA LYS A 104 -3.96 1.12 -11.28
C LYS A 104 -5.15 1.38 -12.21
N PRO A 105 -6.01 2.41 -12.02
CA PRO A 105 -7.08 2.71 -12.97
C PRO A 105 -6.57 2.98 -14.39
N LEU A 106 -5.46 3.68 -14.53
CA LEU A 106 -4.88 4.01 -15.83
C LEU A 106 -4.26 2.79 -16.51
N ILE A 107 -3.59 1.93 -15.74
CA ILE A 107 -2.96 0.70 -16.23
C ILE A 107 -4.02 -0.33 -16.62
N ASP A 108 -5.02 -0.57 -15.78
CA ASP A 108 -6.09 -1.54 -16.03
C ASP A 108 -6.95 -1.17 -17.23
N ASN A 109 -7.01 0.12 -17.61
CA ASN A 109 -7.68 0.60 -18.81
C ASN A 109 -6.74 0.80 -20.01
N ASP A 110 -5.49 0.35 -19.92
CA ASP A 110 -4.49 0.39 -20.99
C ASP A 110 -4.21 1.82 -21.53
N LEU A 111 -4.25 2.83 -20.65
CA LEU A 111 -4.06 4.23 -21.05
C LEU A 111 -2.62 4.70 -21.03
N LEU A 112 -1.69 3.98 -20.38
CA LEU A 112 -0.30 4.37 -20.24
C LEU A 112 0.59 3.72 -21.31
N ASP A 113 1.55 4.49 -21.83
CA ASP A 113 2.66 3.98 -22.60
C ASP A 113 3.74 3.45 -21.65
N LEU A 114 3.71 2.14 -21.37
CA LEU A 114 4.59 1.47 -20.41
C LEU A 114 6.03 1.27 -20.93
N ASN A 115 6.37 1.69 -22.17
CA ASN A 115 7.76 1.84 -22.60
C ASN A 115 8.46 2.95 -21.78
N TYR A 116 7.68 3.87 -21.22
CA TYR A 116 8.13 4.92 -20.29
C TYR A 116 7.68 4.57 -18.88
N ARG A 117 8.63 4.16 -18.03
CA ARG A 117 8.33 3.80 -16.64
C ARG A 117 7.70 4.98 -15.90
N PRO A 118 6.54 4.79 -15.25
CA PRO A 118 5.98 5.83 -14.38
C PRO A 118 6.97 6.23 -13.29
N SER A 119 7.13 7.54 -13.07
CA SER A 119 8.01 8.09 -12.03
C SER A 119 7.19 8.54 -10.85
N ILE A 120 7.44 7.96 -9.68
CA ILE A 120 6.73 8.16 -8.44
C ILE A 120 7.64 8.88 -7.45
N ASN A 121 7.37 10.15 -7.17
CA ASN A 121 8.05 10.93 -6.15
C ASN A 121 7.11 11.09 -4.96
N ALA A 122 7.41 10.43 -3.85
CA ALA A 122 6.50 10.42 -2.71
C ALA A 122 7.17 10.90 -1.43
N VAL A 123 6.54 11.87 -0.76
CA VAL A 123 7.02 12.43 0.50
C VAL A 123 6.18 11.84 1.64
N SER A 124 6.85 11.23 2.63
CA SER A 124 6.21 10.72 3.85
C SER A 124 6.63 11.53 5.06
N GLY A 125 5.68 11.74 5.97
CA GLY A 125 6.00 12.22 7.31
C GLY A 125 6.83 11.20 8.12
N VAL A 126 7.51 11.68 9.15
CA VAL A 126 8.48 10.90 9.97
C VAL A 126 7.87 9.69 10.67
N SER A 127 6.56 9.67 10.92
CA SER A 127 5.88 8.49 11.48
C SER A 127 5.98 7.25 10.59
N GLY A 128 6.21 7.41 9.28
CA GLY A 128 6.48 6.32 8.34
C GLY A 128 7.81 5.61 8.56
N ALA A 129 8.76 6.24 9.24
CA ALA A 129 10.05 5.65 9.59
C ALA A 129 9.98 4.67 10.78
N GLY A 130 8.80 4.50 11.39
CA GLY A 130 8.56 3.59 12.52
C GLY A 130 8.96 4.18 13.88
N ARG A 131 8.79 3.35 14.94
CA ARG A 131 8.93 3.77 16.35
C ARG A 131 10.38 3.89 16.85
N LYS A 132 11.32 3.22 16.17
CA LYS A 132 12.73 3.23 16.62
C LYS A 132 13.33 4.63 16.44
N ALA A 133 13.85 5.20 17.49
CA ALA A 133 14.60 6.45 17.42
C ALA A 133 15.86 6.27 16.58
N LYS A 134 16.01 7.13 15.59
CA LYS A 134 17.19 7.18 14.71
C LYS A 134 17.54 8.64 14.47
N LEU A 135 18.81 8.91 14.18
CA LEU A 135 19.28 10.27 13.93
C LEU A 135 18.46 10.95 12.81
N ASN A 136 18.24 10.26 11.70
CA ASN A 136 17.53 10.79 10.54
C ASN A 136 16.02 11.03 10.74
N ASN A 137 15.42 10.57 11.85
CA ASN A 137 14.04 10.89 12.22
C ASN A 137 13.93 11.72 13.51
N SER A 138 15.09 12.18 14.03
CA SER A 138 15.16 13.17 15.11
C SER A 138 14.73 14.54 14.59
N PHE A 139 13.96 15.28 15.39
CA PHE A 139 13.43 16.59 14.99
C PHE A 139 14.52 17.59 14.55
N CYS A 140 15.72 17.54 15.17
CA CYS A 140 16.83 18.43 14.83
C CYS A 140 17.54 18.07 13.52
N GLU A 141 17.39 16.81 13.05
CA GLU A 141 18.10 16.28 11.88
C GLU A 141 17.18 16.05 10.68
N VAL A 142 15.86 15.88 10.95
CA VAL A 142 14.91 15.59 9.87
C VAL A 142 14.81 16.76 8.90
N SER A 143 15.03 16.46 7.62
CA SER A 143 14.94 17.42 6.53
C SER A 143 14.25 16.73 5.34
N LEU A 144 13.72 17.54 4.42
CA LEU A 144 13.19 16.98 3.17
C LEU A 144 14.35 16.42 2.33
N ASN A 145 14.46 15.11 2.26
CA ASN A 145 15.51 14.44 1.49
C ASN A 145 15.00 13.14 0.88
N ALA A 146 15.50 12.81 -0.31
CA ALA A 146 15.31 11.50 -0.92
C ALA A 146 16.14 10.44 -0.19
N TYR A 147 15.62 9.21 -0.09
CA TYR A 147 16.34 8.09 0.48
C TYR A 147 15.99 6.79 -0.24
N GLY A 148 16.88 5.79 -0.16
CA GLY A 148 16.61 4.47 -0.72
C GLY A 148 16.26 4.46 -2.21
N VAL A 149 16.80 5.40 -2.99
CA VAL A 149 16.56 5.47 -4.45
C VAL A 149 17.05 4.18 -5.10
N PHE A 150 16.19 3.52 -5.88
CA PHE A 150 16.38 2.19 -6.48
C PHE A 150 16.62 1.02 -5.50
N THR A 151 16.63 1.28 -4.19
CA THR A 151 16.89 0.24 -3.18
C THR A 151 15.77 0.10 -2.15
N HIS A 152 14.76 0.96 -2.22
CA HIS A 152 13.64 0.93 -1.27
C HIS A 152 12.76 -0.29 -1.53
N ARG A 153 12.47 -1.07 -0.47
CA ARG A 153 11.69 -2.31 -0.50
C ARG A 153 10.28 -2.18 -1.08
N HIS A 154 9.70 -0.99 -1.10
CA HIS A 154 8.38 -0.76 -1.70
C HIS A 154 8.42 -0.67 -3.24
N GLN A 155 9.58 -0.42 -3.87
CA GLN A 155 9.65 -0.36 -5.34
C GLN A 155 9.24 -1.69 -5.99
N PRO A 156 9.84 -2.85 -5.62
CA PRO A 156 9.41 -4.13 -6.18
C PRO A 156 7.95 -4.48 -5.83
N GLU A 157 7.47 -4.13 -4.63
CA GLU A 157 6.06 -4.31 -4.27
C GLU A 157 5.13 -3.53 -5.21
N ILE A 158 5.43 -2.25 -5.48
CA ILE A 158 4.65 -1.42 -6.41
C ILE A 158 4.69 -2.01 -7.81
N ALA A 159 5.87 -2.39 -8.31
CA ALA A 159 6.05 -2.93 -9.64
C ALA A 159 5.28 -4.24 -9.84
N GLU A 160 5.39 -5.18 -8.91
CA GLU A 160 4.70 -6.47 -8.97
C GLU A 160 3.18 -6.29 -9.06
N HIS A 161 2.61 -5.49 -8.16
CA HIS A 161 1.15 -5.36 -8.08
C HIS A 161 0.54 -4.37 -9.08
N LEU A 162 1.35 -3.56 -9.76
CA LEU A 162 0.94 -2.80 -10.94
C LEU A 162 1.18 -3.57 -12.25
N GLY A 163 1.97 -4.65 -12.23
CA GLY A 163 2.37 -5.40 -13.42
C GLY A 163 3.30 -4.62 -14.36
N THR A 164 3.99 -3.61 -13.85
CA THR A 164 4.93 -2.79 -14.63
C THR A 164 6.04 -2.21 -13.76
N GLU A 165 7.21 -2.04 -14.36
CA GLU A 165 8.33 -1.37 -13.71
C GLU A 165 8.03 0.12 -13.45
N VAL A 166 8.51 0.61 -12.31
CA VAL A 166 8.38 2.02 -11.91
C VAL A 166 9.72 2.60 -11.46
N ILE A 167 9.86 3.92 -11.51
CA ILE A 167 10.94 4.64 -10.84
C ILE A 167 10.35 5.21 -9.55
N PHE A 168 10.80 4.69 -8.40
CA PHE A 168 10.28 5.13 -7.10
C PHE A 168 11.33 5.90 -6.32
N THR A 169 11.01 7.15 -5.99
CA THR A 169 11.87 8.06 -5.22
C THR A 169 11.14 8.50 -3.94
N PRO A 170 11.31 7.75 -2.83
CA PRO A 170 10.73 8.14 -1.56
C PRO A 170 11.51 9.31 -0.94
N HIS A 171 10.78 10.20 -0.27
CA HIS A 171 11.33 11.30 0.49
C HIS A 171 10.82 11.24 1.94
N LEU A 172 11.67 11.62 2.87
CA LEU A 172 11.26 11.89 4.24
C LEU A 172 11.05 13.40 4.39
N GLY A 173 9.87 13.79 4.87
CA GLY A 173 9.54 15.19 5.12
C GLY A 173 9.53 15.51 6.61
N ASN A 174 9.79 16.77 6.98
CA ASN A 174 9.81 17.26 8.36
C ASN A 174 8.40 17.54 8.93
N PHE A 175 7.47 16.67 8.68
CA PHE A 175 6.11 16.69 9.25
C PHE A 175 5.76 15.31 9.83
N LYS A 176 4.75 15.26 10.68
CA LYS A 176 4.47 14.06 11.47
C LYS A 176 3.83 12.93 10.65
N ARG A 177 2.78 13.22 9.88
CA ARG A 177 1.88 12.23 9.29
C ARG A 177 1.48 12.56 7.87
N GLY A 178 1.27 11.51 7.09
CA GLY A 178 0.74 11.52 5.75
C GLY A 178 1.77 11.20 4.69
N ILE A 179 1.28 10.85 3.51
CA ILE A 179 2.05 10.66 2.28
C ILE A 179 1.42 11.52 1.19
N HIS A 180 2.24 12.29 0.49
CA HIS A 180 1.91 12.94 -0.76
C HIS A 180 2.76 12.32 -1.87
N ALA A 181 2.14 11.61 -2.78
CA ALA A 181 2.78 11.03 -3.96
C ALA A 181 2.46 11.87 -5.20
N THR A 182 3.49 12.33 -5.90
CA THR A 182 3.40 12.97 -7.22
C THR A 182 3.93 12.00 -8.25
N ILE A 183 3.10 11.62 -9.20
CA ILE A 183 3.37 10.57 -10.16
C ILE A 183 3.29 11.14 -11.57
N ASN A 184 4.35 10.95 -12.36
CA ASN A 184 4.41 11.35 -13.76
C ASN A 184 4.38 10.09 -14.62
N ALA A 185 3.50 10.05 -15.61
CA ALA A 185 3.41 8.94 -16.56
C ALA A 185 3.15 9.44 -17.98
N LYS A 186 3.58 8.64 -18.96
CA LYS A 186 3.31 8.87 -20.38
C LYS A 186 1.98 8.24 -20.75
N LEU A 187 1.08 9.00 -21.35
CA LEU A 187 -0.14 8.47 -21.93
C LEU A 187 0.14 7.89 -23.33
N LYS A 188 -0.64 6.90 -23.73
CA LYS A 188 -0.69 6.45 -25.14
C LYS A 188 -1.22 7.56 -26.04
N ASP A 189 -0.84 7.53 -27.31
CA ASP A 189 -1.32 8.51 -28.28
C ASP A 189 -2.84 8.43 -28.44
N GLY A 190 -3.48 9.59 -28.47
CA GLY A 190 -4.92 9.71 -28.65
C GLY A 190 -5.76 9.47 -27.40
N VAL A 191 -5.16 9.26 -26.22
CA VAL A 191 -5.92 9.19 -24.95
C VAL A 191 -6.62 10.50 -24.68
N THR A 192 -7.94 10.44 -24.38
CA THR A 192 -8.79 11.60 -24.14
C THR A 192 -9.09 11.80 -22.65
N GLU A 193 -9.59 12.97 -22.30
CA GLU A 193 -10.05 13.30 -20.94
C GLU A 193 -11.15 12.36 -20.46
N GLU A 194 -12.09 12.03 -21.33
CA GLU A 194 -13.21 11.14 -21.02
C GLU A 194 -12.71 9.73 -20.69
N GLN A 195 -11.68 9.24 -21.36
CA GLN A 195 -11.09 7.92 -21.07
C GLN A 195 -10.40 7.93 -19.71
N ILE A 196 -9.69 9.01 -19.35
CA ILE A 196 -9.06 9.17 -18.04
C ILE A 196 -10.13 9.24 -16.95
N ALA A 197 -11.15 10.09 -17.12
CA ALA A 197 -12.27 10.22 -16.18
C ALA A 197 -12.99 8.87 -15.99
N LYS A 198 -13.25 8.14 -17.09
CA LYS A 198 -13.84 6.81 -17.05
C LYS A 198 -12.97 5.82 -16.29
N ALA A 199 -11.65 5.85 -16.45
CA ALA A 199 -10.76 4.97 -15.70
C ALA A 199 -10.89 5.22 -14.19
N TYR A 200 -10.93 6.47 -13.76
CA TYR A 200 -11.08 6.83 -12.35
C TYR A 200 -12.49 6.64 -11.80
N SER A 201 -13.54 6.46 -12.64
CA SER A 201 -14.90 6.18 -12.16
C SER A 201 -15.02 4.83 -11.43
N VAL A 202 -14.00 3.97 -11.48
CA VAL A 202 -13.88 2.78 -10.63
C VAL A 202 -14.03 3.11 -9.14
N TYR A 203 -13.74 4.35 -8.75
CA TYR A 203 -13.84 4.82 -7.37
C TYR A 203 -15.20 5.41 -6.98
N ASP A 204 -16.16 5.56 -7.89
CA ASP A 204 -17.47 6.17 -7.60
C ASP A 204 -18.23 5.44 -6.48
N HIS A 205 -17.98 4.14 -6.31
CA HIS A 205 -18.57 3.30 -5.27
C HIS A 205 -17.57 2.82 -4.22
N LYS A 206 -16.38 3.42 -4.16
CA LYS A 206 -15.34 3.10 -3.17
C LYS A 206 -15.29 4.17 -2.08
N PRO A 207 -15.83 3.90 -0.89
CA PRO A 207 -16.13 4.93 0.11
C PRO A 207 -14.89 5.64 0.66
N LEU A 208 -13.70 5.03 0.53
CA LEU A 208 -12.46 5.57 1.09
C LEU A 208 -11.49 6.15 0.05
N VAL A 209 -11.92 6.24 -1.23
CA VAL A 209 -11.13 6.94 -2.27
C VAL A 209 -11.97 8.07 -2.83
N ARG A 210 -11.38 9.27 -2.91
CA ARG A 210 -12.04 10.47 -3.42
C ARG A 210 -11.24 11.05 -4.59
N VAL A 211 -11.83 11.06 -5.78
CA VAL A 211 -11.25 11.75 -6.94
C VAL A 211 -11.67 13.21 -6.91
N LYS A 212 -10.69 14.11 -6.88
CA LYS A 212 -10.89 15.57 -6.71
C LYS A 212 -10.80 16.28 -8.05
N SER A 213 -11.50 17.39 -8.19
CA SER A 213 -11.40 18.28 -9.36
C SER A 213 -10.08 19.06 -9.47
N GLY A 214 -9.24 18.99 -8.43
CA GLY A 214 -7.92 19.63 -8.37
C GLY A 214 -6.92 18.78 -7.62
N MET A 215 -5.67 19.25 -7.51
CA MET A 215 -4.63 18.51 -6.80
C MET A 215 -4.94 18.42 -5.29
N PRO A 216 -4.89 17.21 -4.69
CA PRO A 216 -5.19 17.02 -3.29
C PRO A 216 -4.12 17.64 -2.38
N LYS A 217 -4.52 17.99 -1.19
CA LYS A 217 -3.63 18.49 -0.14
C LYS A 217 -3.50 17.45 0.97
N LEU A 218 -2.30 17.34 1.51
CA LEU A 218 -2.02 16.38 2.58
C LEU A 218 -2.89 16.59 3.83
N GLN A 219 -3.16 17.84 4.18
CA GLN A 219 -4.01 18.20 5.33
C GLN A 219 -5.46 17.68 5.22
N ASP A 220 -5.96 17.42 4.00
CA ASP A 220 -7.33 16.98 3.76
C ASP A 220 -7.54 15.49 4.10
N VAL A 221 -6.45 14.75 4.28
CA VAL A 221 -6.44 13.30 4.58
C VAL A 221 -5.74 12.95 5.89
N GLN A 222 -4.99 13.87 6.51
CA GLN A 222 -4.34 13.61 7.79
C GLN A 222 -5.38 13.25 8.85
N TYR A 223 -5.14 12.17 9.57
CA TYR A 223 -6.02 11.58 10.60
C TYR A 223 -7.36 11.06 10.07
N LEU A 224 -7.51 10.90 8.75
CA LEU A 224 -8.69 10.36 8.09
C LEU A 224 -8.34 9.10 7.28
N PRO A 225 -9.31 8.18 7.08
CA PRO A 225 -9.06 6.92 6.39
C PRO A 225 -9.14 7.04 4.85
N PHE A 226 -9.06 8.25 4.31
CA PHE A 226 -9.25 8.50 2.88
C PHE A 226 -7.95 8.48 2.09
N CYS A 227 -8.09 8.15 0.79
CA CYS A 227 -7.15 8.49 -0.26
C CYS A 227 -7.77 9.55 -1.17
N ASP A 228 -7.14 10.72 -1.28
CA ASP A 228 -7.53 11.77 -2.22
C ASP A 228 -6.63 11.72 -3.44
N ILE A 229 -7.23 11.66 -4.64
CA ILE A 229 -6.54 11.61 -5.92
C ILE A 229 -6.97 12.81 -6.77
N GLY A 230 -6.00 13.45 -7.40
CA GLY A 230 -6.23 14.46 -8.41
C GLY A 230 -5.23 14.34 -9.55
N TYR A 231 -5.62 14.74 -10.75
CA TYR A 231 -4.74 14.63 -11.91
C TYR A 231 -4.85 15.84 -12.83
N ALA A 232 -3.80 16.02 -13.62
CA ALA A 232 -3.78 16.92 -14.78
C ALA A 232 -2.99 16.25 -15.90
N PHE A 233 -3.37 16.50 -17.14
CA PHE A 233 -2.67 15.94 -18.30
C PHE A 233 -2.49 17.00 -19.38
N LYS A 234 -1.40 16.89 -20.11
CA LYS A 234 -1.04 17.77 -21.22
C LYS A 234 0.05 17.14 -22.07
N ASP A 235 -0.01 17.36 -23.38
CA ASP A 235 1.04 16.99 -24.35
C ASP A 235 1.46 15.50 -24.23
N GLY A 236 0.48 14.60 -24.01
CA GLY A 236 0.70 13.15 -23.88
C GLY A 236 1.31 12.71 -22.54
N TYR A 237 1.33 13.59 -21.53
CA TYR A 237 1.74 13.25 -20.17
C TYR A 237 0.60 13.46 -19.18
N ILE A 238 0.57 12.65 -18.13
CA ILE A 238 -0.32 12.81 -17.00
C ILE A 238 0.50 12.96 -15.71
N VAL A 239 0.09 13.89 -14.87
CA VAL A 239 0.56 14.01 -13.49
C VAL A 239 -0.59 13.64 -12.58
N VAL A 240 -0.38 12.65 -11.73
CA VAL A 240 -1.36 12.22 -10.73
C VAL A 240 -0.79 12.49 -9.35
N CYS A 241 -1.55 13.20 -8.50
CA CYS A 241 -1.23 13.35 -7.10
C CYS A 241 -2.16 12.44 -6.26
N SER A 242 -1.58 11.72 -5.32
CA SER A 242 -2.31 10.87 -4.38
C SER A 242 -1.88 11.20 -2.96
N CYS A 243 -2.84 11.51 -2.09
CA CYS A 243 -2.62 11.85 -0.69
C CYS A 243 -3.32 10.84 0.21
N ILE A 244 -2.62 10.33 1.22
CA ILE A 244 -3.17 9.46 2.26
C ILE A 244 -2.58 9.82 3.63
N ASP A 245 -3.29 9.45 4.71
CA ASP A 245 -2.64 9.29 6.00
C ASP A 245 -1.88 7.97 6.01
N ASN A 246 -0.56 8.02 6.23
CA ASN A 246 0.33 6.85 6.13
C ASN A 246 0.09 5.79 7.21
N LEU A 247 -0.55 6.15 8.34
CA LEU A 247 -0.87 5.23 9.44
C LEU A 247 -2.33 4.76 9.41
N LEU A 248 -3.21 5.45 8.68
CA LEU A 248 -4.62 5.07 8.50
C LEU A 248 -4.83 4.38 7.15
N LYS A 249 -5.16 5.12 6.08
CA LYS A 249 -5.36 4.49 4.75
C LYS A 249 -4.10 3.75 4.27
N GLY A 250 -2.92 4.22 4.67
CA GLY A 250 -1.65 3.54 4.38
C GLY A 250 -1.35 2.33 5.29
N ALA A 251 -2.17 2.05 6.33
CA ALA A 251 -1.92 0.95 7.27
C ALA A 251 -3.21 0.50 7.98
N SER A 252 -3.51 1.02 9.17
CA SER A 252 -4.53 0.45 10.08
C SER A 252 -5.96 0.57 9.56
N ALA A 253 -6.33 1.68 8.93
CA ALA A 253 -7.67 1.84 8.36
C ALA A 253 -7.89 0.90 7.16
N GLN A 254 -6.87 0.71 6.30
CA GLN A 254 -6.95 -0.27 5.23
C GLN A 254 -7.02 -1.69 5.77
N ALA A 255 -6.29 -2.00 6.85
CA ALA A 255 -6.37 -3.30 7.50
C ALA A 255 -7.79 -3.59 8.01
N LEU A 256 -8.43 -2.62 8.67
CA LEU A 256 -9.81 -2.76 9.13
C LEU A 256 -10.80 -2.84 7.96
N GLN A 257 -10.61 -2.02 6.91
CA GLN A 257 -11.41 -2.09 5.67
C GLN A 257 -11.36 -3.49 5.04
N VAL A 258 -10.17 -4.09 4.96
CA VAL A 258 -9.98 -5.45 4.40
C VAL A 258 -10.60 -6.52 5.32
N LEU A 259 -10.49 -6.37 6.65
CA LEU A 259 -11.17 -7.25 7.60
C LEU A 259 -12.69 -7.19 7.41
N ASN A 260 -13.25 -5.99 7.23
CA ASN A 260 -14.68 -5.81 6.99
C ASN A 260 -15.13 -6.52 5.70
N LEU A 261 -14.35 -6.40 4.61
CA LEU A 261 -14.59 -7.14 3.36
C LEU A 261 -14.48 -8.65 3.56
N TYR A 262 -13.51 -9.10 4.35
CA TYR A 262 -13.30 -10.52 4.66
C TYR A 262 -14.50 -11.15 5.35
N TYR A 263 -15.03 -10.48 6.37
CA TYR A 263 -16.17 -10.98 7.17
C TYR A 263 -17.53 -10.53 6.67
N GLY A 264 -17.61 -9.77 5.57
CA GLY A 264 -18.87 -9.29 4.99
C GLY A 264 -19.54 -8.19 5.82
N PHE A 265 -18.79 -7.45 6.64
CA PHE A 265 -19.28 -6.26 7.32
C PHE A 265 -19.37 -5.08 6.34
N LYS A 266 -20.01 -3.98 6.77
CA LYS A 266 -19.95 -2.74 6.01
C LYS A 266 -18.51 -2.29 5.88
N GLU A 267 -18.04 -2.01 4.65
CA GLU A 267 -16.64 -1.70 4.34
C GLU A 267 -16.03 -0.61 5.24
N THR A 268 -16.86 0.33 5.71
CA THR A 268 -16.45 1.46 6.56
C THR A 268 -16.75 1.25 8.05
N GLU A 269 -17.14 0.06 8.46
CA GLU A 269 -17.47 -0.20 9.87
C GLU A 269 -16.26 0.06 10.77
N GLY A 270 -16.47 0.86 11.85
CA GLY A 270 -15.41 1.22 12.79
C GLY A 270 -14.35 2.22 12.26
N LEU A 271 -14.56 2.80 11.07
CA LEU A 271 -13.62 3.79 10.49
C LEU A 271 -14.09 5.25 10.69
N PHE A 272 -15.34 5.46 11.08
CA PHE A 272 -15.95 6.75 11.37
C PHE A 272 -16.72 6.69 12.70
#